data_46201e0d4773de1874e167945d7c0515
#
_entry.id   46201e0d4773de1874e167945d7c0515
#
_cell.length_a   1.000
_cell.length_b   1.000
_cell.length_c   1.000
_cell.angle_alpha   90.00
_cell.angle_beta   90.00
_cell.angle_gamma   90.00
#
_symmetry.space_group_name_H-M   'P 1'
#
loop_
_entity.id
_entity.type
_entity.pdbx_description
1 polymer ?
#
loop_
_entity_poly.entity_id
_entity_poly.type
_entity_poly.pdbx_seq_one_letter_code
_entity_poly.pdbx_strand_id
1 'polypeptide(L)'
;MIRYLYDELNVFTRSIELTEFDTWPVASTLIAPPPLVAGEFAIFDGASWDTVMIRPIAVPQVVTMRQARLALLSEALLDDVDVALQALTEPNKSSAIIEWEYSQTVERNRPFVALLGDALGLNDTQLDDLFILAATL
;
A
#
# COMPACT_ATOMS: atom_id res chain seq x y z
N MET A 1 32.81 -7.52 7.88
CA MET A 1 31.96 -6.30 7.82
C MET A 1 30.50 -6.70 8.08
N ILE A 2 29.84 -6.03 9.00
CA ILE A 2 28.44 -6.31 9.30
C ILE A 2 27.56 -5.40 8.44
N ARG A 3 26.53 -5.98 7.81
CA ARG A 3 25.48 -5.26 7.12
C ARG A 3 24.12 -5.57 7.72
N TYR A 4 23.28 -4.56 7.74
CA TYR A 4 21.92 -4.62 8.28
C TYR A 4 20.95 -4.57 7.12
N LEU A 5 20.16 -5.65 6.96
CA LEU A 5 19.23 -5.83 5.84
C LEU A 5 17.86 -5.33 6.21
N TYR A 6 17.15 -4.80 5.22
CA TYR A 6 15.76 -4.38 5.33
C TYR A 6 14.93 -4.92 4.15
N ASP A 7 13.63 -5.01 4.36
CA ASP A 7 12.68 -5.48 3.35
C ASP A 7 12.20 -4.33 2.42
N GLU A 8 11.22 -4.62 1.56
CA GLU A 8 10.66 -3.67 0.60
C GLU A 8 9.97 -2.45 1.26
N LEU A 9 9.62 -2.55 2.54
CA LEU A 9 9.08 -1.47 3.35
C LEU A 9 10.15 -0.77 4.20
N ASN A 10 11.42 -1.04 3.91
CA ASN A 10 12.58 -0.56 4.66
C ASN A 10 12.62 -1.00 6.13
N VAL A 11 11.87 -2.05 6.51
CA VAL A 11 11.86 -2.58 7.85
C VAL A 11 13.05 -3.51 8.05
N PHE A 12 13.80 -3.32 9.15
CA PHE A 12 14.94 -4.19 9.49
C PHE A 12 14.53 -5.65 9.60
N THR A 13 15.28 -6.53 8.96
CA THR A 13 15.04 -7.97 8.97
C THR A 13 16.09 -8.75 9.73
N ARG A 14 17.36 -8.50 9.45
CA ARG A 14 18.50 -9.18 10.09
C ARG A 14 19.81 -8.48 9.79
N SER A 15 20.84 -8.83 10.54
CA SER A 15 22.23 -8.52 10.20
C SER A 15 22.95 -9.73 9.60
N ILE A 16 23.89 -9.48 8.72
CA ILE A 16 24.80 -10.49 8.15
C ILE A 16 26.24 -10.00 8.24
N GLU A 17 27.17 -10.93 8.41
CA GLU A 17 28.59 -10.65 8.33
C GLU A 17 29.09 -11.03 6.94
N LEU A 18 29.71 -10.08 6.25
CA LEU A 18 30.26 -10.26 4.89
C LEU A 18 31.79 -10.30 4.95
N THR A 19 32.37 -11.14 4.13
CA THR A 19 33.79 -11.14 3.80
C THR A 19 34.06 -10.24 2.60
N GLU A 20 35.32 -10.01 2.26
CA GLU A 20 35.71 -9.20 1.08
C GLU A 20 35.32 -9.83 -0.27
N PHE A 21 34.94 -11.13 -0.27
CA PHE A 21 34.56 -11.87 -1.48
C PHE A 21 33.02 -11.97 -1.68
N ASP A 22 32.25 -11.51 -0.71
CA ASP A 22 30.78 -11.59 -0.79
C ASP A 22 30.18 -10.45 -1.60
N THR A 23 29.12 -10.73 -2.34
CA THR A 23 28.34 -9.69 -3.02
C THR A 23 27.46 -8.92 -2.03
N TRP A 24 27.42 -7.62 -2.18
CA TRP A 24 26.64 -6.77 -1.29
C TRP A 24 25.14 -6.90 -1.57
N PRO A 25 24.32 -7.17 -0.55
CA PRO A 25 22.87 -7.17 -0.70
C PRO A 25 22.36 -5.78 -1.08
N VAL A 26 21.40 -5.73 -2.01
CA VAL A 26 20.85 -4.47 -2.53
C VAL A 26 20.15 -3.66 -1.45
N ALA A 27 19.29 -4.31 -0.66
CA ALA A 27 18.56 -3.67 0.44
C ALA A 27 19.33 -3.80 1.76
N SER A 28 20.43 -3.07 1.90
CA SER A 28 21.28 -3.13 3.11
C SER A 28 22.03 -1.84 3.39
N THR A 29 22.32 -1.59 4.65
CA THR A 29 23.12 -0.46 5.16
C THR A 29 24.22 -0.90 6.11
N LEU A 30 25.23 -0.05 6.31
CA LEU A 30 26.27 -0.22 7.35
C LEU A 30 25.84 0.39 8.69
N ILE A 31 24.77 1.18 8.71
CA ILE A 31 24.27 1.84 9.91
C ILE A 31 23.48 0.82 10.72
N ALA A 32 23.90 0.59 11.96
CA ALA A 32 23.21 -0.32 12.85
C ALA A 32 21.84 0.24 13.27
N PRO A 33 20.78 -0.58 13.28
CA PRO A 33 19.51 -0.17 13.87
C PRO A 33 19.66 0.03 15.38
N PRO A 34 18.81 0.88 15.99
CA PRO A 34 18.79 1.03 17.44
C PRO A 34 18.37 -0.28 18.10
N PRO A 35 18.67 -0.46 19.39
CA PRO A 35 18.15 -1.61 20.15
C PRO A 35 16.62 -1.53 20.17
N LEU A 36 15.97 -2.63 19.77
CA LEU A 36 14.51 -2.73 19.69
C LEU A 36 13.97 -3.45 20.94
N VAL A 37 12.85 -2.95 21.46
CA VAL A 37 12.05 -3.66 22.46
C VAL A 37 10.97 -4.52 21.80
N ALA A 38 10.33 -5.39 22.58
CA ALA A 38 9.29 -6.25 22.04
C ALA A 38 8.15 -5.44 21.38
N GLY A 39 7.85 -5.72 20.13
CA GLY A 39 6.83 -5.04 19.34
C GLY A 39 7.31 -3.82 18.57
N GLU A 40 8.57 -3.40 18.71
CA GLU A 40 9.15 -2.33 17.89
C GLU A 40 9.75 -2.89 16.59
N PHE A 41 9.67 -2.06 15.55
CA PHE A 41 10.29 -2.30 14.24
C PHE A 41 11.16 -1.10 13.87
N ALA A 42 12.38 -1.34 13.37
CA ALA A 42 13.23 -0.30 12.83
C ALA A 42 12.96 -0.11 11.34
N ILE A 43 12.75 1.14 10.91
CA ILE A 43 12.54 1.52 9.52
C ILE A 43 13.71 2.39 9.07
N PHE A 44 14.33 2.06 7.93
CA PHE A 44 15.45 2.81 7.36
C PHE A 44 14.95 3.84 6.34
N ASP A 45 15.26 5.12 6.55
CA ASP A 45 14.84 6.22 5.67
C ASP A 45 15.85 6.51 4.54
N GLY A 46 16.92 5.74 4.45
CA GLY A 46 18.05 5.94 3.52
C GLY A 46 19.27 6.59 4.18
N ALA A 47 19.13 7.19 5.35
CA ALA A 47 20.18 7.85 6.10
C ALA A 47 20.26 7.40 7.58
N SER A 48 19.12 7.11 8.18
CA SER A 48 18.99 6.73 9.59
C SER A 48 17.89 5.69 9.81
N TRP A 49 17.81 5.16 11.04
CA TRP A 49 16.74 4.27 11.47
C TRP A 49 15.79 5.00 12.41
N ASP A 50 14.49 4.89 12.14
CA ASP A 50 13.41 5.22 13.06
C ASP A 50 12.79 3.98 13.66
N THR A 51 12.14 4.10 14.83
CA THR A 51 11.42 3.00 15.48
C THR A 51 9.93 3.25 15.49
N VAL A 52 9.16 2.21 15.18
CA VAL A 52 7.68 2.23 15.20
C VAL A 52 7.14 1.02 15.93
N MET A 53 6.01 1.15 16.61
CA MET A 53 5.34 0.06 17.31
C MET A 53 4.46 -0.81 16.41
N ILE A 54 4.09 -0.31 15.24
CA ILE A 54 3.26 -1.03 14.27
C ILE A 54 4.09 -1.25 13.02
N ARG A 55 4.22 -2.52 12.59
CA ARG A 55 4.91 -2.83 11.34
C ARG A 55 4.14 -2.23 10.16
N PRO A 56 4.82 -1.50 9.26
CA PRO A 56 4.19 -1.03 8.03
C PRO A 56 3.62 -2.21 7.22
N ILE A 57 2.44 -2.02 6.67
CA ILE A 57 1.79 -2.98 5.79
C ILE A 57 1.92 -2.46 4.36
N ALA A 58 2.40 -3.32 3.45
CA ALA A 58 2.46 -2.98 2.03
C ALA A 58 1.04 -2.79 1.48
N VAL A 59 0.79 -1.68 0.79
CA VAL A 59 -0.46 -1.44 0.09
C VAL A 59 -0.46 -2.28 -1.19
N PRO A 60 -1.40 -3.22 -1.36
CA PRO A 60 -1.54 -3.97 -2.61
C PRO A 60 -1.78 -3.02 -3.78
N GLN A 61 -1.02 -3.15 -4.85
CA GLN A 61 -1.15 -2.27 -6.01
C GLN A 61 -2.25 -2.72 -6.96
N VAL A 62 -2.67 -3.98 -6.88
CA VAL A 62 -3.72 -4.57 -7.71
C VAL A 62 -4.59 -5.47 -6.85
N VAL A 63 -5.89 -5.31 -6.94
CA VAL A 63 -6.91 -6.21 -6.38
C VAL A 63 -7.92 -6.57 -7.47
N THR A 64 -8.65 -7.66 -7.29
CA THR A 64 -9.75 -7.99 -8.21
C THR A 64 -10.94 -7.06 -8.00
N MET A 65 -11.77 -6.86 -9.02
CA MET A 65 -13.00 -6.07 -8.90
C MET A 65 -13.93 -6.66 -7.83
N ARG A 66 -13.98 -8.00 -7.71
CA ARG A 66 -14.72 -8.68 -6.64
C ARG A 66 -14.23 -8.27 -5.26
N GLN A 67 -12.92 -8.30 -5.02
CA GLN A 67 -12.31 -7.90 -3.75
C GLN A 67 -12.58 -6.42 -3.44
N ALA A 68 -12.43 -5.54 -4.44
CA ALA A 68 -12.71 -4.11 -4.27
C ALA A 68 -14.17 -3.87 -3.87
N ARG A 69 -15.12 -4.54 -4.53
CA ARG A 69 -16.56 -4.42 -4.20
C ARG A 69 -16.89 -4.98 -2.81
N LEU A 70 -16.26 -6.09 -2.41
CA LEU A 70 -16.44 -6.65 -1.07
C LEU A 70 -15.87 -5.73 0.02
N ALA A 71 -14.73 -5.10 -0.23
CA ALA A 71 -14.15 -4.12 0.71
C ALA A 71 -15.08 -2.90 0.87
N LEU A 72 -15.59 -2.35 -0.24
CA LEU A 72 -16.56 -1.24 -0.21
C LEU A 72 -17.85 -1.64 0.51
N LEU A 73 -18.32 -2.86 0.32
CA LEU A 73 -19.49 -3.40 1.05
C LEU A 73 -19.23 -3.48 2.55
N SER A 74 -18.06 -3.94 2.95
CA SER A 74 -17.66 -4.05 4.37
C SER A 74 -17.60 -2.69 5.07
N GLU A 75 -17.22 -1.64 4.34
CA GLU A 75 -17.17 -0.26 4.83
C GLU A 75 -18.49 0.52 4.61
N ALA A 76 -19.56 -0.16 4.16
CA ALA A 76 -20.85 0.44 3.83
C ALA A 76 -20.80 1.57 2.78
N LEU A 77 -19.85 1.49 1.86
CA LEU A 77 -19.62 2.47 0.78
C LEU A 77 -20.11 1.99 -0.59
N LEU A 78 -20.46 0.70 -0.72
CA LEU A 78 -20.79 0.13 -2.04
C LEU A 78 -22.01 0.80 -2.68
N ASP A 79 -23.03 1.12 -1.90
CA ASP A 79 -24.26 1.78 -2.40
C ASP A 79 -24.00 3.22 -2.81
N ASP A 80 -22.99 3.87 -2.26
CA ASP A 80 -22.63 5.25 -2.58
C ASP A 80 -21.82 5.34 -3.89
N VAL A 81 -21.30 4.24 -4.41
CA VAL A 81 -20.49 4.21 -5.65
C VAL A 81 -21.32 4.68 -6.84
N ASP A 82 -22.54 4.20 -6.99
CA ASP A 82 -23.41 4.59 -8.11
C ASP A 82 -23.72 6.09 -8.06
N VAL A 83 -23.98 6.64 -6.89
CA VAL A 83 -24.21 8.06 -6.66
C VAL A 83 -22.96 8.86 -7.01
N ALA A 84 -21.80 8.40 -6.53
CA ALA A 84 -20.50 9.04 -6.79
C ALA A 84 -20.16 9.05 -8.30
N LEU A 85 -20.37 7.94 -9.00
CA LEU A 85 -20.17 7.85 -10.45
C LEU A 85 -21.09 8.80 -11.23
N GLN A 86 -22.36 8.90 -10.82
CA GLN A 86 -23.32 9.81 -11.46
C GLN A 86 -23.00 11.29 -11.20
N ALA A 87 -22.31 11.61 -10.11
CA ALA A 87 -21.89 12.97 -9.77
C ALA A 87 -20.69 13.47 -10.60
N LEU A 88 -19.94 12.57 -11.25
CA LEU A 88 -18.82 12.94 -12.10
C LEU A 88 -19.29 13.67 -13.37
N THR A 89 -18.42 14.54 -13.89
CA THR A 89 -18.66 15.25 -15.18
C THR A 89 -18.05 14.47 -16.35
N GLU A 90 -18.64 14.65 -17.54
CA GLU A 90 -18.07 14.07 -18.77
C GLU A 90 -16.73 14.73 -19.14
N PRO A 91 -15.76 13.98 -19.72
CA PRO A 91 -15.84 12.54 -20.11
C PRO A 91 -15.51 11.56 -18.99
N ASN A 92 -15.11 12.03 -17.81
CA ASN A 92 -14.69 11.20 -16.68
C ASN A 92 -15.79 10.26 -16.19
N LYS A 93 -17.04 10.73 -16.21
CA LYS A 93 -18.21 9.94 -15.81
C LYS A 93 -18.35 8.67 -16.64
N SER A 94 -18.42 8.78 -17.94
CA SER A 94 -18.56 7.63 -18.83
C SER A 94 -17.36 6.68 -18.73
N SER A 95 -16.15 7.21 -18.64
CA SER A 95 -14.94 6.42 -18.45
C SER A 95 -14.95 5.66 -17.12
N ALA A 96 -15.33 6.32 -16.04
CA ALA A 96 -15.39 5.71 -14.70
C ALA A 96 -16.47 4.60 -14.63
N ILE A 97 -17.62 4.80 -15.26
CA ILE A 97 -18.67 3.78 -15.33
C ILE A 97 -18.18 2.53 -16.08
N ILE A 98 -17.49 2.71 -17.21
CA ILE A 98 -16.91 1.60 -17.98
C ILE A 98 -15.88 0.84 -17.13
N GLU A 99 -14.97 1.54 -16.47
CA GLU A 99 -13.99 0.90 -15.57
C GLU A 99 -14.70 0.13 -14.44
N TRP A 100 -15.71 0.69 -13.81
CA TRP A 100 -16.47 0.05 -12.73
C TRP A 100 -17.22 -1.20 -13.16
N GLU A 101 -17.83 -1.19 -14.35
CA GLU A 101 -18.67 -2.29 -14.83
C GLU A 101 -17.88 -3.42 -15.49
N TYR A 102 -16.81 -3.09 -16.22
CA TYR A 102 -16.16 -4.05 -17.12
C TYR A 102 -14.72 -4.43 -16.72
N SER A 103 -14.07 -3.71 -15.82
CA SER A 103 -12.73 -4.08 -15.37
C SER A 103 -12.77 -5.34 -14.49
N GLN A 104 -11.81 -6.21 -14.68
CA GLN A 104 -11.64 -7.42 -13.84
C GLN A 104 -10.80 -7.15 -12.61
N THR A 105 -9.88 -6.21 -12.71
CA THR A 105 -8.95 -5.79 -11.66
C THR A 105 -9.00 -4.30 -11.44
N VAL A 106 -8.64 -3.87 -10.25
CA VAL A 106 -8.50 -2.46 -9.88
C VAL A 106 -7.05 -2.21 -9.46
N GLU A 107 -6.41 -1.27 -10.13
CA GLU A 107 -5.04 -0.86 -9.83
C GLU A 107 -5.06 0.42 -8.99
N ARG A 108 -4.31 0.44 -7.87
CA ARG A 108 -4.29 1.56 -6.92
C ARG A 108 -3.95 2.92 -7.58
N ASN A 109 -3.08 2.91 -8.57
CA ASN A 109 -2.58 4.11 -9.26
C ASN A 109 -3.41 4.52 -10.49
N ARG A 110 -4.54 3.89 -10.74
CA ARG A 110 -5.42 4.28 -11.85
C ARG A 110 -6.12 5.61 -11.56
N PRO A 111 -6.23 6.50 -12.55
CA PRO A 111 -6.99 7.76 -12.41
C PRO A 111 -8.43 7.54 -11.95
N PHE A 112 -9.06 6.44 -12.37
CA PHE A 112 -10.38 6.00 -11.92
C PHE A 112 -10.48 5.87 -10.40
N VAL A 113 -9.47 5.29 -9.75
CA VAL A 113 -9.45 5.09 -8.29
C VAL A 113 -9.41 6.43 -7.56
N ALA A 114 -8.58 7.37 -8.02
CA ALA A 114 -8.52 8.72 -7.47
C ALA A 114 -9.86 9.47 -7.64
N LEU A 115 -10.44 9.42 -8.85
CA LEU A 115 -11.73 10.07 -9.14
C LEU A 115 -12.86 9.52 -8.28
N LEU A 116 -12.95 8.20 -8.14
CA LEU A 116 -13.98 7.56 -7.32
C LEU A 116 -13.74 7.85 -5.83
N GLY A 117 -12.49 7.81 -5.39
CA GLY A 117 -12.11 8.15 -4.01
C GLY A 117 -12.51 9.57 -3.63
N ASP A 118 -12.19 10.55 -4.47
CA ASP A 118 -12.59 11.96 -4.29
C ASP A 118 -14.11 12.10 -4.23
N ALA A 119 -14.84 11.43 -5.13
CA ALA A 119 -16.29 11.45 -5.18
C ALA A 119 -16.96 10.80 -3.96
N LEU A 120 -16.31 9.81 -3.35
CA LEU A 120 -16.72 9.17 -2.08
C LEU A 120 -16.23 9.93 -0.84
N GLY A 121 -15.43 10.98 -0.99
CA GLY A 121 -14.85 11.74 0.12
C GLY A 121 -13.74 11.01 0.85
N LEU A 122 -13.03 10.09 0.18
CA LEU A 122 -11.92 9.31 0.73
C LEU A 122 -10.58 9.98 0.43
N ASN A 123 -9.70 10.00 1.42
CA ASN A 123 -8.31 10.41 1.23
C ASN A 123 -7.42 9.22 0.83
N ASP A 124 -6.16 9.48 0.47
CA ASP A 124 -5.21 8.44 0.04
C ASP A 124 -5.00 7.35 1.09
N THR A 125 -4.93 7.69 2.36
CA THR A 125 -4.78 6.71 3.45
C THR A 125 -5.99 5.78 3.54
N GLN A 126 -7.20 6.32 3.42
CA GLN A 126 -8.44 5.53 3.42
C GLN A 126 -8.55 4.64 2.18
N LEU A 127 -8.08 5.11 1.01
CA LEU A 127 -7.99 4.29 -0.19
C LEU A 127 -6.97 3.15 -0.01
N ASP A 128 -5.83 3.42 0.60
CA ASP A 128 -4.82 2.41 0.91
C ASP A 128 -5.38 1.34 1.85
N ASP A 129 -6.10 1.75 2.89
CA ASP A 129 -6.76 0.84 3.84
C ASP A 129 -7.80 -0.05 3.14
N LEU A 130 -8.58 0.49 2.18
CA LEU A 130 -9.50 -0.29 1.37
C LEU A 130 -8.78 -1.33 0.50
N PHE A 131 -7.64 -1.01 -0.10
CA PHE A 131 -6.84 -1.96 -0.87
C PHE A 131 -6.24 -3.05 0.02
N ILE A 132 -5.78 -2.70 1.22
CA ILE A 132 -5.29 -3.66 2.21
C ILE A 132 -6.42 -4.61 2.63
N LEU A 133 -7.59 -4.08 2.95
CA LEU A 133 -8.78 -4.87 3.29
C LEU A 133 -9.19 -5.77 2.12
N ALA A 134 -9.28 -5.22 0.91
CA ALA A 134 -9.67 -5.95 -0.30
C ALA A 134 -8.79 -7.18 -0.55
N ALA A 135 -7.49 -7.06 -0.36
CA ALA A 135 -6.56 -8.18 -0.56
C ALA A 135 -6.77 -9.35 0.42
N THR A 136 -7.53 -9.15 1.50
CA THR A 136 -7.89 -10.21 2.46
C THR A 136 -9.20 -10.91 2.15
N LEU A 137 -9.97 -10.42 1.16
CA LEU A 137 -11.31 -10.87 0.77
C LEU A 137 -11.30 -11.61 -0.60
#